data_3efeae1df36d1d5a3666ed6abb197f97
#
_entry.id   3efeae1df36d1d5a3666ed6abb197f97
#
_cell.length_a   1.000
_cell.length_b   1.000
_cell.length_c   1.000
_cell.angle_alpha   90.00
_cell.angle_beta   90.00
_cell.angle_gamma   90.00
#
_symmetry.space_group_name_H-M   'P 1'
#
loop_
_entity.id
_entity.type
_entity.pdbx_description
1 polymer ?
#
loop_
_entity_poly.entity_id
_entity_poly.type
_entity_poly.pdbx_seq_one_letter_code
_entity_poly.pdbx_strand_id
1 'polypeptide(L)'
;ESLLAEVHAVGGFLNFRADVSTLAQEVIPQTLADPAAAGHARDPSALLIEHTSANPNGPFHVGRSRNAILGDCFVRLHRLAGDEVRAEYYVDDMGKQVGILAWALENLDDERVNEVLSAAGMDEESNHPDKVDHQRVRNYQAANVLRDDDPGIEEAVSEMVRLSEEADPDTLDAFGKAYQPVLDGMLDTLARLGIEYDSFTKESRFIIDGSVDKVLDELRQSELAAQAENGAWYLELAERGVAGKNTRFYFQRGD
;
A
#
# COMPACT_ATOMS: atom_id res chain seq x y z
N GLU A 1 -14.16 -1.94 -49.57
CA GLU A 1 -15.23 -0.99 -49.18
C GLU A 1 -14.62 0.15 -48.39
N SER A 2 -15.22 1.38 -48.48
CA SER A 2 -14.68 2.55 -47.83
C SER A 2 -15.15 2.59 -46.35
N LEU A 3 -14.23 2.86 -45.42
CA LEU A 3 -14.58 3.12 -44.01
C LEU A 3 -15.38 4.42 -43.83
N LEU A 4 -15.43 5.27 -44.88
CA LEU A 4 -16.17 6.55 -44.84
C LEU A 4 -17.43 6.43 -45.65
N ALA A 5 -18.57 6.73 -45.01
CA ALA A 5 -19.87 6.89 -45.67
C ALA A 5 -19.99 8.23 -46.38
N GLU A 6 -19.51 9.31 -45.76
CA GLU A 6 -19.67 10.67 -46.26
C GLU A 6 -18.48 11.57 -45.85
N VAL A 7 -18.21 12.57 -46.69
CA VAL A 7 -17.24 13.63 -46.41
C VAL A 7 -17.89 14.97 -46.74
N HIS A 8 -17.95 15.89 -45.78
CA HIS A 8 -18.57 17.23 -45.95
C HIS A 8 -17.60 18.36 -45.58
N ALA A 9 -17.48 19.33 -46.41
CA ALA A 9 -16.78 20.56 -46.11
C ALA A 9 -17.76 21.65 -45.63
N VAL A 10 -17.60 22.11 -44.39
CA VAL A 10 -18.45 23.15 -43.81
C VAL A 10 -17.61 24.12 -43.00
N GLY A 11 -17.70 25.41 -43.32
CA GLY A 11 -17.07 26.48 -42.51
C GLY A 11 -15.55 26.36 -42.36
N GLY A 12 -14.85 25.84 -43.36
CA GLY A 12 -13.39 25.60 -43.32
C GLY A 12 -12.97 24.29 -42.66
N PHE A 13 -13.93 23.45 -42.19
CA PHE A 13 -13.68 22.14 -41.63
C PHE A 13 -14.06 21.03 -42.62
N LEU A 14 -13.31 19.94 -42.60
CA LEU A 14 -13.63 18.74 -43.33
C LEU A 14 -14.15 17.70 -42.33
N ASN A 15 -15.45 17.41 -42.40
CA ASN A 15 -16.13 16.46 -41.53
C ASN A 15 -16.21 15.08 -42.19
N PHE A 16 -15.90 14.03 -41.45
CA PHE A 16 -15.97 12.66 -41.92
C PHE A 16 -17.07 11.90 -41.16
N ARG A 17 -17.88 11.15 -41.88
CA ARG A 17 -18.83 10.21 -41.30
C ARG A 17 -18.40 8.79 -41.63
N ALA A 18 -18.18 8.00 -40.59
CA ALA A 18 -17.79 6.60 -40.77
C ALA A 18 -18.98 5.76 -41.24
N ASP A 19 -18.73 4.79 -42.11
CA ASP A 19 -19.62 3.69 -42.35
C ASP A 19 -19.53 2.71 -41.16
N VAL A 20 -20.53 2.79 -40.27
CA VAL A 20 -20.50 2.01 -39.03
C VAL A 20 -20.53 0.51 -39.27
N SER A 21 -21.23 0.05 -40.34
CA SER A 21 -21.28 -1.36 -40.66
C SER A 21 -19.98 -1.90 -41.13
N THR A 22 -19.32 -1.19 -42.05
CA THR A 22 -17.98 -1.57 -42.55
C THR A 22 -16.93 -1.51 -41.44
N LEU A 23 -16.96 -0.45 -40.64
CA LEU A 23 -16.06 -0.30 -39.49
C LEU A 23 -16.24 -1.44 -38.46
N ALA A 24 -17.49 -1.80 -38.14
CA ALA A 24 -17.79 -2.88 -37.22
C ALA A 24 -17.32 -4.24 -37.72
N GLN A 25 -17.49 -4.51 -39.05
CA GLN A 25 -17.02 -5.75 -39.68
C GLN A 25 -15.48 -5.90 -39.65
N GLU A 26 -14.75 -4.81 -39.64
CA GLU A 26 -13.29 -4.85 -39.52
C GLU A 26 -12.83 -4.90 -38.05
N VAL A 27 -13.35 -4.01 -37.20
CA VAL A 27 -12.83 -3.82 -35.83
C VAL A 27 -13.26 -4.93 -34.89
N ILE A 28 -14.54 -5.39 -34.97
CA ILE A 28 -15.01 -6.40 -34.01
C ILE A 28 -14.27 -7.73 -34.11
N PRO A 29 -14.05 -8.34 -35.31
CA PRO A 29 -13.29 -9.57 -35.41
C PRO A 29 -11.83 -9.42 -34.95
N GLN A 30 -11.19 -8.29 -35.26
CA GLN A 30 -9.82 -8.01 -34.86
C GLN A 30 -9.71 -7.88 -33.32
N THR A 31 -10.62 -7.14 -32.70
CA THR A 31 -10.66 -6.96 -31.24
C THR A 31 -10.97 -8.28 -30.51
N LEU A 32 -11.82 -9.13 -31.09
CA LEU A 32 -12.11 -10.46 -30.51
C LEU A 32 -10.94 -11.43 -30.66
N ALA A 33 -10.18 -11.33 -31.76
CA ALA A 33 -8.99 -12.17 -31.99
C ALA A 33 -7.81 -11.75 -31.12
N ASP A 34 -7.59 -10.46 -30.95
CA ASP A 34 -6.54 -9.87 -30.10
C ASP A 34 -7.05 -8.59 -29.43
N PRO A 35 -7.63 -8.71 -28.23
CA PRO A 35 -8.10 -7.55 -27.47
C PRO A 35 -7.01 -6.51 -27.15
N ALA A 36 -5.75 -6.93 -27.13
CA ALA A 36 -4.61 -6.07 -26.83
C ALA A 36 -4.07 -5.31 -28.05
N ALA A 37 -4.40 -5.75 -29.28
CA ALA A 37 -3.86 -5.15 -30.51
C ALA A 37 -4.12 -3.64 -30.64
N ALA A 38 -5.25 -3.16 -30.11
CA ALA A 38 -5.61 -1.74 -30.12
C ALA A 38 -4.78 -0.88 -29.14
N GLY A 39 -4.10 -1.52 -28.17
CA GLY A 39 -3.33 -0.83 -27.14
C GLY A 39 -1.84 -0.62 -27.48
N HIS A 40 -1.30 -1.36 -28.43
CA HIS A 40 0.13 -1.36 -28.76
C HIS A 40 0.54 -0.13 -29.59
N ALA A 41 0.42 1.06 -29.02
CA ALA A 41 0.69 2.31 -29.75
C ALA A 41 2.14 2.82 -29.62
N ARG A 42 2.99 2.19 -28.81
CA ARG A 42 4.36 2.65 -28.50
C ARG A 42 5.30 1.48 -28.18
N ASP A 43 6.60 1.77 -28.15
CA ASP A 43 7.58 0.80 -27.68
C ASP A 43 7.33 0.40 -26.23
N PRO A 44 7.32 -0.89 -25.90
CA PRO A 44 7.09 -1.38 -24.55
C PRO A 44 8.14 -0.88 -23.55
N SER A 45 7.72 -0.61 -22.33
CA SER A 45 8.60 -0.28 -21.21
C SER A 45 8.40 -1.28 -20.07
N ALA A 46 9.45 -1.54 -19.28
CA ALA A 46 9.33 -2.29 -18.05
C ALA A 46 8.91 -1.31 -16.92
N LEU A 47 7.81 -1.61 -16.27
CA LEU A 47 7.22 -0.75 -15.23
C LEU A 47 6.96 -1.53 -13.95
N LEU A 48 7.31 -0.93 -12.82
CA LEU A 48 6.84 -1.31 -11.50
C LEU A 48 5.75 -0.33 -11.08
N ILE A 49 4.56 -0.83 -10.79
CA ILE A 49 3.45 -0.01 -10.31
C ILE A 49 3.09 -0.51 -8.91
N GLU A 50 3.52 0.23 -7.90
CA GLU A 50 3.11 0.02 -6.53
C GLU A 50 1.79 0.74 -6.27
N HIS A 51 0.82 0.03 -5.71
CA HIS A 51 -0.44 0.63 -5.30
C HIS A 51 -1.06 -0.11 -4.12
N THR A 52 -2.09 0.51 -3.53
CA THR A 52 -2.81 0.06 -2.34
C THR A 52 -1.93 0.16 -1.11
N SER A 53 -0.99 -0.75 -0.90
CA SER A 53 0.02 -0.75 0.17
C SER A 53 -0.56 -0.29 1.52
N ALA A 54 -1.72 -0.86 1.88
CA ALA A 54 -2.44 -0.51 3.08
C ALA A 54 -1.95 -1.36 4.26
N ASN A 55 -1.72 -0.73 5.40
CA ASN A 55 -1.23 -1.40 6.59
C ASN A 55 -2.19 -2.50 7.05
N PRO A 56 -1.70 -3.73 7.34
CA PRO A 56 -2.52 -4.87 7.67
C PRO A 56 -2.91 -4.88 9.17
N ASN A 57 -3.68 -3.88 9.59
CA ASN A 57 -4.16 -3.72 10.97
C ASN A 57 -5.68 -3.89 11.12
N GLY A 58 -6.38 -4.18 10.03
CA GLY A 58 -7.82 -4.42 10.00
C GLY A 58 -8.35 -4.59 8.58
N PRO A 59 -9.67 -4.77 8.41
CA PRO A 59 -10.25 -5.06 7.11
C PRO A 59 -10.05 -3.95 6.09
N PHE A 60 -10.04 -4.35 4.82
CA PHE A 60 -10.01 -3.39 3.73
C PHE A 60 -11.35 -2.64 3.65
N HIS A 61 -11.32 -1.32 3.72
CA HIS A 61 -12.51 -0.47 3.78
C HIS A 61 -12.54 0.56 2.65
N VAL A 62 -13.70 1.17 2.42
CA VAL A 62 -13.95 2.12 1.33
C VAL A 62 -12.96 3.31 1.31
N GLY A 63 -12.47 3.75 2.45
CA GLY A 63 -11.47 4.83 2.54
C GLY A 63 -10.14 4.51 1.86
N ARG A 64 -9.80 3.23 1.71
CA ARG A 64 -8.58 2.75 1.03
C ARG A 64 -8.83 2.34 -0.43
N SER A 65 -10.09 2.18 -0.85
CA SER A 65 -10.46 1.63 -2.17
C SER A 65 -10.03 2.50 -3.35
N ARG A 66 -9.97 3.82 -3.18
CA ARG A 66 -9.59 4.75 -4.24
C ARG A 66 -8.20 4.46 -4.79
N ASN A 67 -7.19 4.25 -3.93
CA ASN A 67 -5.83 3.96 -4.35
C ASN A 67 -5.77 2.60 -5.06
N ALA A 68 -6.43 1.58 -4.52
CA ALA A 68 -6.50 0.25 -5.11
C ALA A 68 -7.11 0.26 -6.52
N ILE A 69 -8.26 0.92 -6.70
CA ILE A 69 -8.96 1.00 -7.98
C ILE A 69 -8.15 1.78 -9.01
N LEU A 70 -7.61 2.95 -8.64
CA LEU A 70 -6.80 3.76 -9.55
C LEU A 70 -5.51 3.04 -9.95
N GLY A 71 -4.83 2.40 -8.99
CA GLY A 71 -3.61 1.63 -9.25
C GLY A 71 -3.85 0.48 -10.22
N ASP A 72 -4.88 -0.32 -9.98
CA ASP A 72 -5.27 -1.41 -10.88
C ASP A 72 -5.66 -0.90 -12.29
N CYS A 73 -6.35 0.24 -12.37
CA CYS A 73 -6.61 0.89 -13.67
C CYS A 73 -5.31 1.23 -14.40
N PHE A 74 -4.31 1.78 -13.73
CA PHE A 74 -3.01 2.07 -14.33
C PHE A 74 -2.31 0.79 -14.78
N VAL A 75 -2.29 -0.24 -13.95
CA VAL A 75 -1.73 -1.56 -14.30
C VAL A 75 -2.37 -2.08 -15.59
N ARG A 76 -3.70 -2.11 -15.67
CA ARG A 76 -4.45 -2.60 -16.83
C ARG A 76 -4.20 -1.75 -18.08
N LEU A 77 -4.19 -0.42 -17.96
CA LEU A 77 -3.94 0.48 -19.08
C LEU A 77 -2.53 0.30 -19.65
N HIS A 78 -1.52 0.19 -18.80
CA HIS A 78 -0.14 -0.03 -19.24
C HIS A 78 0.07 -1.42 -19.86
N ARG A 79 -0.54 -2.47 -19.28
CA ARG A 79 -0.56 -3.80 -19.89
C ARG A 79 -1.24 -3.79 -21.25
N LEU A 80 -2.37 -3.08 -21.38
CA LEU A 80 -3.05 -2.90 -22.66
C LEU A 80 -2.17 -2.13 -23.66
N ALA A 81 -1.38 -1.16 -23.22
CA ALA A 81 -0.43 -0.43 -24.05
C ALA A 81 0.81 -1.26 -24.45
N GLY A 82 0.93 -2.50 -23.97
CA GLY A 82 2.03 -3.42 -24.29
C GLY A 82 3.22 -3.35 -23.36
N ASP A 83 3.14 -2.58 -22.27
CA ASP A 83 4.20 -2.51 -21.25
C ASP A 83 4.30 -3.81 -20.45
N GLU A 84 5.54 -4.16 -20.05
CA GLU A 84 5.81 -5.19 -19.05
C GLU A 84 5.53 -4.62 -17.65
N VAL A 85 4.34 -4.85 -17.10
CA VAL A 85 3.95 -4.29 -15.81
C VAL A 85 3.99 -5.32 -14.71
N ARG A 86 4.72 -5.00 -13.64
CA ARG A 86 4.68 -5.69 -12.36
C ARG A 86 3.88 -4.84 -11.36
N ALA A 87 2.71 -5.33 -10.97
CA ALA A 87 1.90 -4.76 -9.91
C ALA A 87 2.44 -5.19 -8.55
N GLU A 88 2.78 -4.24 -7.69
CA GLU A 88 3.40 -4.50 -6.41
C GLU A 88 2.57 -3.98 -5.24
N TYR A 89 2.52 -4.79 -4.18
CA TYR A 89 2.02 -4.41 -2.87
C TYR A 89 3.20 -4.27 -1.91
N TYR A 90 3.44 -3.06 -1.39
CA TYR A 90 4.39 -2.86 -0.30
C TYR A 90 3.72 -3.22 1.02
N VAL A 91 4.30 -4.16 1.74
CA VAL A 91 3.74 -4.69 3.00
C VAL A 91 4.48 -4.04 4.16
N ASP A 92 3.79 -3.17 4.90
CA ASP A 92 4.21 -2.68 6.21
C ASP A 92 4.02 -3.83 7.22
N ASP A 93 5.01 -4.70 7.30
CA ASP A 93 5.03 -5.88 8.16
C ASP A 93 5.79 -5.63 9.49
N MET A 94 6.13 -4.38 9.75
CA MET A 94 6.86 -3.92 10.90
C MET A 94 6.20 -2.68 11.53
N GLY A 95 6.87 -2.09 12.48
CA GLY A 95 6.45 -0.82 13.05
C GLY A 95 5.33 -0.92 14.08
N LYS A 96 4.91 0.24 14.55
CA LYS A 96 4.05 0.36 15.74
C LYS A 96 2.68 -0.31 15.58
N GLN A 97 2.07 -0.24 14.39
CA GLN A 97 0.72 -0.80 14.20
C GLN A 97 0.72 -2.32 14.26
N VAL A 98 1.72 -2.96 13.66
CA VAL A 98 1.90 -4.41 13.75
C VAL A 98 2.26 -4.81 15.18
N GLY A 99 3.14 -4.05 15.85
CA GLY A 99 3.51 -4.27 17.24
C GLY A 99 2.30 -4.21 18.19
N ILE A 100 1.40 -3.23 18.03
CA ILE A 100 0.15 -3.15 18.80
C ILE A 100 -0.73 -4.38 18.58
N LEU A 101 -0.88 -4.81 17.33
CA LEU A 101 -1.68 -5.99 17.03
C LEU A 101 -1.05 -7.27 17.60
N ALA A 102 0.28 -7.43 17.45
CA ALA A 102 0.99 -8.57 18.01
C ALA A 102 0.87 -8.62 19.54
N TRP A 103 1.11 -7.50 20.20
CA TRP A 103 0.93 -7.38 21.65
C TRP A 103 -0.50 -7.76 22.08
N ALA A 104 -1.51 -7.28 21.37
CA ALA A 104 -2.90 -7.58 21.67
C ALA A 104 -3.20 -9.08 21.62
N LEU A 105 -2.67 -9.77 20.60
CA LEU A 105 -2.89 -11.20 20.41
C LEU A 105 -2.17 -12.07 21.43
N GLU A 106 -1.09 -11.59 22.01
CA GLU A 106 -0.35 -12.29 23.06
C GLU A 106 -0.96 -12.06 24.46
N ASN A 107 -1.62 -10.90 24.69
CA ASN A 107 -2.00 -10.46 26.01
C ASN A 107 -3.52 -10.37 26.25
N LEU A 108 -4.34 -10.39 25.20
CA LEU A 108 -5.79 -10.25 25.31
C LEU A 108 -6.50 -11.48 24.75
N ASP A 109 -7.38 -12.06 25.54
CA ASP A 109 -8.36 -13.03 25.07
C ASP A 109 -9.64 -12.34 24.56
N ASP A 110 -10.52 -13.11 23.94
CA ASP A 110 -11.76 -12.59 23.36
C ASP A 110 -12.70 -11.95 24.40
N GLU A 111 -12.71 -12.48 25.63
CA GLU A 111 -13.52 -11.95 26.73
C GLU A 111 -13.02 -10.54 27.11
N ARG A 112 -11.71 -10.39 27.29
CA ARG A 112 -11.10 -9.11 27.60
C ARG A 112 -11.25 -8.09 26.50
N VAL A 113 -11.10 -8.50 25.23
CA VAL A 113 -11.33 -7.63 24.07
C VAL A 113 -12.77 -7.08 24.08
N ASN A 114 -13.76 -7.96 24.30
CA ASN A 114 -15.16 -7.56 24.35
C ASN A 114 -15.47 -6.60 25.52
N GLU A 115 -14.94 -6.88 26.72
CA GLU A 115 -15.09 -6.00 27.88
C GLU A 115 -14.55 -4.58 27.60
N VAL A 116 -13.33 -4.50 27.06
CA VAL A 116 -12.66 -3.21 26.77
C VAL A 116 -13.44 -2.41 25.75
N LEU A 117 -13.83 -3.06 24.65
CA LEU A 117 -14.56 -2.38 23.58
C LEU A 117 -15.96 -1.96 24.02
N SER A 118 -16.66 -2.78 24.82
CA SER A 118 -17.95 -2.43 25.39
C SER A 118 -17.85 -1.22 26.33
N ALA A 119 -16.86 -1.21 27.21
CA ALA A 119 -16.61 -0.08 28.12
C ALA A 119 -16.29 1.22 27.36
N ALA A 120 -15.66 1.11 26.19
CA ALA A 120 -15.34 2.24 25.30
C ALA A 120 -16.52 2.65 24.39
N GLY A 121 -17.67 1.95 24.44
CA GLY A 121 -18.81 2.21 23.57
C GLY A 121 -18.56 1.79 22.10
N MET A 122 -17.71 0.82 21.88
CA MET A 122 -17.31 0.29 20.56
C MET A 122 -17.91 -1.11 20.32
N ASP A 123 -19.16 -1.30 20.70
CA ASP A 123 -19.87 -2.60 20.65
C ASP A 123 -20.37 -2.99 19.24
N GLU A 124 -20.05 -2.24 18.21
CA GLU A 124 -20.50 -2.56 16.86
C GLU A 124 -20.01 -3.93 16.44
N GLU A 125 -20.95 -4.85 16.25
CA GLU A 125 -20.65 -6.16 15.67
C GLU A 125 -20.23 -6.00 14.20
N SER A 126 -19.17 -6.71 13.83
CA SER A 126 -18.78 -6.77 12.42
C SER A 126 -19.85 -7.42 11.57
N ASN A 127 -20.14 -6.86 10.38
CA ASN A 127 -20.99 -7.48 9.37
C ASN A 127 -20.40 -8.80 8.82
N HIS A 128 -19.15 -9.10 9.16
CA HIS A 128 -18.40 -10.29 8.73
C HIS A 128 -17.63 -10.90 9.92
N PRO A 129 -18.32 -11.43 10.94
CA PRO A 129 -17.69 -11.93 12.16
C PRO A 129 -16.76 -13.13 11.92
N ASP A 130 -16.98 -13.89 10.84
CA ASP A 130 -16.18 -15.06 10.48
C ASP A 130 -14.87 -14.70 9.75
N LYS A 131 -14.68 -13.43 9.32
CA LYS A 131 -13.45 -13.01 8.67
C LYS A 131 -12.36 -12.63 9.69
N VAL A 132 -11.17 -13.20 9.51
CA VAL A 132 -10.05 -13.01 10.44
C VAL A 132 -9.61 -11.55 10.51
N ASP A 133 -9.57 -10.82 9.41
CA ASP A 133 -9.24 -9.39 9.39
C ASP A 133 -10.24 -8.55 10.21
N HIS A 134 -11.54 -8.93 10.21
CA HIS A 134 -12.55 -8.31 11.05
C HIS A 134 -12.46 -8.70 12.53
N GLN A 135 -11.98 -9.90 12.84
CA GLN A 135 -11.70 -10.29 14.23
C GLN A 135 -10.46 -9.56 14.76
N ARG A 136 -9.37 -9.55 14.00
CA ARG A 136 -8.09 -8.95 14.38
C ARG A 136 -8.16 -7.43 14.60
N VAL A 137 -9.00 -6.72 13.85
CA VAL A 137 -9.18 -5.27 14.10
C VAL A 137 -9.75 -5.00 15.48
N ARG A 138 -10.56 -5.88 16.06
CA ARG A 138 -11.07 -5.72 17.43
C ARG A 138 -9.95 -5.83 18.47
N ASN A 139 -9.02 -6.78 18.28
CA ASN A 139 -7.82 -6.88 19.12
C ASN A 139 -6.99 -5.59 19.04
N TYR A 140 -6.74 -5.09 17.84
CA TYR A 140 -6.01 -3.84 17.61
C TYR A 140 -6.70 -2.63 18.27
N GLN A 141 -8.03 -2.53 18.15
CA GLN A 141 -8.82 -1.46 18.76
C GLN A 141 -8.78 -1.53 20.29
N ALA A 142 -8.96 -2.72 20.88
CA ALA A 142 -8.91 -2.92 22.31
C ALA A 142 -7.53 -2.54 22.89
N ALA A 143 -6.45 -2.96 22.22
CA ALA A 143 -5.11 -2.59 22.64
C ALA A 143 -4.87 -1.07 22.59
N ASN A 144 -5.40 -0.37 21.57
CA ASN A 144 -5.29 1.08 21.51
C ASN A 144 -6.05 1.77 22.66
N VAL A 145 -7.25 1.28 23.02
CA VAL A 145 -8.01 1.80 24.17
C VAL A 145 -7.21 1.61 25.47
N LEU A 146 -6.68 0.42 25.69
CA LEU A 146 -5.91 0.13 26.91
C LEU A 146 -4.61 0.93 26.99
N ARG A 147 -3.94 1.15 25.85
CA ARG A 147 -2.69 1.89 25.79
C ARG A 147 -2.83 3.36 26.17
N ASP A 148 -3.99 3.96 25.92
CA ASP A 148 -4.26 5.35 26.30
C ASP A 148 -4.28 5.52 27.83
N ASP A 149 -4.58 4.45 28.57
CA ASP A 149 -4.69 4.45 30.03
C ASP A 149 -3.47 3.81 30.73
N ASP A 150 -2.70 2.97 30.03
CA ASP A 150 -1.54 2.23 30.59
C ASP A 150 -0.25 2.47 29.79
N PRO A 151 0.66 3.33 30.30
CA PRO A 151 1.96 3.57 29.66
C PRO A 151 2.84 2.32 29.52
N GLY A 152 2.63 1.28 30.36
CA GLY A 152 3.38 0.03 30.27
C GLY A 152 3.12 -0.73 28.96
N ILE A 153 1.94 -0.57 28.39
CA ILE A 153 1.61 -1.14 27.07
C ILE A 153 2.39 -0.43 25.97
N GLU A 154 2.49 0.89 26.05
CA GLU A 154 3.28 1.69 25.09
C GLU A 154 4.76 1.30 25.14
N GLU A 155 5.32 1.09 26.35
CA GLU A 155 6.70 0.63 26.52
C GLU A 155 6.90 -0.77 25.93
N ALA A 156 5.99 -1.71 26.19
CA ALA A 156 6.06 -3.06 25.65
C ALA A 156 5.99 -3.08 24.11
N VAL A 157 5.08 -2.33 23.52
CA VAL A 157 4.96 -2.18 22.07
C VAL A 157 6.23 -1.54 21.47
N SER A 158 6.76 -0.51 22.11
CA SER A 158 7.99 0.15 21.66
C SER A 158 9.19 -0.80 21.69
N GLU A 159 9.29 -1.66 22.70
CA GLU A 159 10.32 -2.69 22.77
C GLU A 159 10.16 -3.74 21.67
N MET A 160 8.94 -4.20 21.37
CA MET A 160 8.70 -5.11 20.24
C MET A 160 9.11 -4.46 18.91
N VAL A 161 8.81 -3.17 18.70
CA VAL A 161 9.23 -2.45 17.49
C VAL A 161 10.76 -2.38 17.42
N ARG A 162 11.44 -2.03 18.51
CA ARG A 162 12.90 -1.98 18.57
C ARG A 162 13.52 -3.34 18.22
N LEU A 163 13.02 -4.42 18.81
CA LEU A 163 13.50 -5.78 18.52
C LEU A 163 13.26 -6.18 17.06
N SER A 164 12.13 -5.77 16.47
CA SER A 164 11.88 -6.02 15.05
C SER A 164 12.87 -5.28 14.14
N GLU A 165 13.26 -4.05 14.49
CA GLU A 165 14.30 -3.27 13.79
C GLU A 165 15.70 -3.89 13.95
N GLU A 166 15.94 -4.65 15.01
CA GLU A 166 17.14 -5.47 15.22
C GLU A 166 17.09 -6.85 14.54
N ALA A 167 16.03 -7.11 13.77
CA ALA A 167 15.77 -8.39 13.09
C ALA A 167 15.67 -9.59 14.06
N ASP A 168 15.14 -9.37 15.28
CA ASP A 168 14.92 -10.45 16.24
C ASP A 168 13.93 -11.48 15.67
N PRO A 169 14.32 -12.75 15.54
CA PRO A 169 13.51 -13.75 14.83
C PRO A 169 12.20 -14.06 15.53
N ASP A 170 12.15 -14.02 16.87
CA ASP A 170 10.93 -14.36 17.62
C ASP A 170 9.91 -13.23 17.48
N THR A 171 10.37 -11.98 17.52
CA THR A 171 9.52 -10.80 17.30
C THR A 171 9.01 -10.73 15.87
N LEU A 172 9.85 -11.00 14.87
CA LEU A 172 9.42 -11.05 13.46
C LEU A 172 8.41 -12.16 13.19
N ASP A 173 8.54 -13.31 13.85
CA ASP A 173 7.55 -14.40 13.79
C ASP A 173 6.21 -14.00 14.44
N ALA A 174 6.24 -13.35 15.60
CA ALA A 174 5.05 -12.82 16.27
C ALA A 174 4.34 -11.77 15.38
N PHE A 175 5.09 -10.85 14.78
CA PHE A 175 4.55 -9.89 13.82
C PHE A 175 3.93 -10.58 12.61
N GLY A 176 4.62 -11.57 12.02
CA GLY A 176 4.11 -12.37 10.92
C GLY A 176 2.78 -13.04 11.24
N LYS A 177 2.66 -13.66 12.41
CA LYS A 177 1.41 -14.28 12.90
C LYS A 177 0.30 -13.25 13.12
N ALA A 178 0.65 -12.02 13.48
CA ALA A 178 -0.31 -10.96 13.70
C ALA A 178 -0.86 -10.39 12.39
N TYR A 179 0.00 -9.93 11.49
CA TYR A 179 -0.44 -9.19 10.31
C TYR A 179 -0.85 -10.08 9.13
N GLN A 180 -0.23 -11.26 8.91
CA GLN A 180 -0.45 -12.04 7.70
C GLN A 180 -1.92 -12.45 7.51
N PRO A 181 -2.66 -12.93 8.54
CA PRO A 181 -4.08 -13.25 8.38
C PRO A 181 -4.96 -12.03 8.06
N VAL A 182 -4.54 -10.83 8.51
CA VAL A 182 -5.23 -9.58 8.16
C VAL A 182 -4.99 -9.23 6.70
N LEU A 183 -3.73 -9.31 6.26
CA LEU A 183 -3.37 -9.09 4.86
C LEU A 183 -4.13 -10.04 3.94
N ASP A 184 -4.18 -11.33 4.27
CA ASP A 184 -4.90 -12.34 3.49
C ASP A 184 -6.40 -11.99 3.36
N GLY A 185 -7.04 -11.54 4.45
CA GLY A 185 -8.43 -11.09 4.45
C GLY A 185 -8.65 -9.82 3.61
N MET A 186 -7.69 -8.89 3.61
CA MET A 186 -7.71 -7.71 2.75
C MET A 186 -7.56 -8.09 1.27
N LEU A 187 -6.64 -9.00 0.95
CA LEU A 187 -6.39 -9.48 -0.41
C LEU A 187 -7.61 -10.24 -0.97
N ASP A 188 -8.31 -11.04 -0.14
CA ASP A 188 -9.58 -11.66 -0.52
C ASP A 188 -10.63 -10.62 -0.92
N THR A 189 -10.71 -9.53 -0.16
CA THR A 189 -11.63 -8.42 -0.49
C THR A 189 -11.24 -7.73 -1.80
N LEU A 190 -9.95 -7.51 -2.05
CA LEU A 190 -9.43 -6.91 -3.28
C LEU A 190 -9.64 -7.82 -4.50
N ALA A 191 -9.43 -9.13 -4.34
CA ALA A 191 -9.66 -10.13 -5.39
C ALA A 191 -11.13 -10.14 -5.86
N ARG A 192 -12.09 -9.90 -4.95
CA ARG A 192 -13.52 -9.75 -5.32
C ARG A 192 -13.79 -8.54 -6.20
N LEU A 193 -12.91 -7.53 -6.19
CA LEU A 193 -12.91 -6.38 -7.10
C LEU A 193 -12.10 -6.65 -8.38
N GLY A 194 -11.49 -7.84 -8.51
CA GLY A 194 -10.60 -8.20 -9.60
C GLY A 194 -9.24 -7.50 -9.53
N ILE A 195 -8.82 -7.07 -8.34
CA ILE A 195 -7.54 -6.40 -8.11
C ILE A 195 -6.56 -7.43 -7.56
N GLU A 196 -5.48 -7.67 -8.28
CA GLU A 196 -4.46 -8.67 -7.99
C GLU A 196 -3.05 -8.08 -8.11
N TYR A 197 -2.08 -8.72 -7.46
CA TYR A 197 -0.68 -8.27 -7.43
C TYR A 197 0.24 -9.39 -7.91
N ASP A 198 1.31 -8.99 -8.60
CA ASP A 198 2.35 -9.91 -9.07
C ASP A 198 3.41 -10.14 -8.00
N SER A 199 3.61 -9.18 -7.10
CA SER A 199 4.64 -9.25 -6.06
C SER A 199 4.26 -8.52 -4.78
N PHE A 200 4.87 -8.98 -3.68
CA PHE A 200 4.74 -8.41 -2.34
C PHE A 200 6.13 -8.12 -1.79
N THR A 201 6.43 -6.86 -1.53
CA THR A 201 7.70 -6.46 -0.92
C THR A 201 7.45 -6.09 0.54
N LYS A 202 8.06 -6.86 1.44
CA LYS A 202 8.00 -6.63 2.89
C LYS A 202 9.02 -5.58 3.30
N GLU A 203 8.63 -4.67 4.22
CA GLU A 203 9.52 -3.66 4.80
C GLU A 203 10.68 -4.30 5.57
N SER A 204 10.40 -5.37 6.34
CA SER A 204 11.39 -6.12 7.09
C SER A 204 12.56 -6.62 6.25
N ARG A 205 12.34 -6.88 4.96
CA ARG A 205 13.39 -7.30 4.04
C ARG A 205 14.56 -6.33 4.01
N PHE A 206 14.30 -5.03 3.99
CA PHE A 206 15.33 -4.00 3.85
C PHE A 206 16.15 -3.81 5.13
N ILE A 207 15.62 -4.22 6.28
CA ILE A 207 16.35 -4.30 7.54
C ILE A 207 17.23 -5.55 7.54
N ILE A 208 16.63 -6.72 7.24
CA ILE A 208 17.32 -8.01 7.26
C ILE A 208 18.49 -8.07 6.26
N ASP A 209 18.33 -7.48 5.07
CA ASP A 209 19.38 -7.47 4.03
C ASP A 209 20.43 -6.34 4.22
N GLY A 210 20.27 -5.48 5.23
CA GLY A 210 21.17 -4.35 5.54
C GLY A 210 21.04 -3.16 4.58
N SER A 211 20.02 -3.12 3.74
CA SER A 211 19.79 -2.01 2.80
C SER A 211 19.52 -0.69 3.53
N VAL A 212 18.79 -0.74 4.65
CA VAL A 212 18.51 0.45 5.48
C VAL A 212 19.80 1.00 6.04
N ASP A 213 20.63 0.17 6.67
CA ASP A 213 21.92 0.59 7.26
C ASP A 213 22.83 1.23 6.22
N LYS A 214 22.90 0.63 5.04
CA LYS A 214 23.69 1.18 3.93
C LYS A 214 23.22 2.58 3.52
N VAL A 215 21.92 2.79 3.39
CA VAL A 215 21.36 4.10 3.03
C VAL A 215 21.59 5.11 4.16
N LEU A 216 21.39 4.70 5.42
CA LEU A 216 21.66 5.58 6.57
C LEU A 216 23.13 6.01 6.63
N ASP A 217 24.06 5.10 6.37
CA ASP A 217 25.50 5.40 6.37
C ASP A 217 25.87 6.33 5.21
N GLU A 218 25.29 6.14 4.02
CA GLU A 218 25.48 7.06 2.89
C GLU A 218 24.92 8.46 3.20
N LEU A 219 23.74 8.54 3.83
CA LEU A 219 23.13 9.82 4.23
C LEU A 219 23.98 10.54 5.29
N ARG A 220 24.50 9.82 6.28
CA ARG A 220 25.39 10.40 7.33
C ARG A 220 26.69 10.94 6.78
N GLN A 221 27.21 10.39 5.67
CA GLN A 221 28.42 10.86 4.98
C GLN A 221 28.17 12.07 4.07
N SER A 222 26.92 12.47 3.87
CA SER A 222 26.58 13.65 3.08
C SER A 222 27.09 14.92 3.73
N GLU A 223 27.60 15.87 2.91
CA GLU A 223 27.98 17.22 3.37
C GLU A 223 26.80 18.01 3.96
N LEU A 224 25.56 17.58 3.66
CA LEU A 224 24.33 18.17 4.16
C LEU A 224 23.87 17.55 5.49
N ALA A 225 24.52 16.48 5.94
CA ALA A 225 24.11 15.76 7.14
C ALA A 225 24.50 16.54 8.40
N ALA A 226 23.56 16.63 9.33
CA ALA A 226 23.79 17.20 10.64
C ALA A 226 23.00 16.43 11.70
N GLN A 227 23.43 16.56 12.96
CA GLN A 227 22.76 15.93 14.09
C GLN A 227 22.08 16.99 14.95
N ALA A 228 20.83 16.74 15.32
CA ALA A 228 20.07 17.57 16.24
C ALA A 228 20.51 17.33 17.70
N GLU A 229 20.12 18.21 18.62
CA GLU A 229 20.45 18.11 20.06
C GLU A 229 19.94 16.82 20.72
N ASN A 230 18.83 16.27 20.22
CA ASN A 230 18.25 15.00 20.67
C ASN A 230 18.88 13.77 19.99
N GLY A 231 19.96 13.93 19.22
CA GLY A 231 20.64 12.84 18.54
C GLY A 231 20.07 12.46 17.17
N ALA A 232 18.93 13.00 16.76
CA ALA A 232 18.31 12.72 15.45
C ALA A 232 19.18 13.23 14.30
N TRP A 233 19.32 12.43 13.24
CA TRP A 233 20.04 12.83 12.04
C TRP A 233 19.10 13.43 11.00
N TYR A 234 19.57 14.50 10.33
CA TYR A 234 18.83 15.17 9.28
C TYR A 234 19.76 15.70 8.18
N LEU A 235 19.18 15.96 7.00
CA LEU A 235 19.83 16.72 5.93
C LEU A 235 19.33 18.17 5.98
N GLU A 236 20.27 19.13 5.99
CA GLU A 236 19.94 20.57 5.84
C GLU A 236 19.81 20.91 4.36
N LEU A 237 18.59 21.20 3.92
CA LEU A 237 18.24 21.39 2.51
C LEU A 237 17.95 22.86 2.14
N ALA A 238 18.09 23.81 3.08
CA ALA A 238 17.79 25.24 2.85
C ALA A 238 18.54 25.82 1.65
N GLU A 239 19.84 25.48 1.52
CA GLU A 239 20.70 25.98 0.45
C GLU A 239 20.48 25.29 -0.91
N ARG A 240 19.69 24.22 -0.96
CA ARG A 240 19.35 23.46 -2.19
C ARG A 240 18.03 23.89 -2.84
N GLY A 241 17.47 25.00 -2.39
CA GLY A 241 16.24 25.56 -2.97
C GLY A 241 14.96 24.85 -2.56
N VAL A 242 15.00 24.02 -1.52
CA VAL A 242 13.79 23.46 -0.91
C VAL A 242 13.07 24.57 -0.17
N ALA A 243 11.94 25.02 -0.74
CA ALA A 243 11.12 26.07 -0.15
C ALA A 243 10.04 25.46 0.75
N GLY A 244 9.86 26.01 1.95
CA GLY A 244 8.80 25.58 2.88
C GLY A 244 9.18 25.83 4.34
N LYS A 245 8.29 25.42 5.24
CA LYS A 245 8.51 25.55 6.68
C LYS A 245 9.56 24.58 7.21
N ASN A 246 9.82 23.46 6.51
CA ASN A 246 10.79 22.42 6.90
C ASN A 246 11.87 22.31 5.83
N THR A 247 13.00 22.94 6.06
CA THR A 247 14.23 22.78 5.25
C THR A 247 15.08 21.58 5.70
N ARG A 248 14.67 20.90 6.76
CA ARG A 248 15.37 19.73 7.33
C ARG A 248 14.61 18.47 7.01
N PHE A 249 15.29 17.50 6.42
CA PHE A 249 14.78 16.17 6.20
C PHE A 249 15.39 15.23 7.24
N TYR A 250 14.60 14.85 8.25
CA TYR A 250 15.01 13.90 9.29
C TYR A 250 14.94 12.48 8.75
N PHE A 251 16.04 11.74 8.78
CA PHE A 251 16.12 10.38 8.28
C PHE A 251 16.42 9.33 9.34
N GLN A 252 16.80 9.77 10.55
CA GLN A 252 16.97 8.88 11.69
C GLN A 252 16.56 9.59 12.97
N ARG A 253 15.83 8.88 13.85
CA ARG A 253 15.47 9.38 15.17
C ARG A 253 16.69 9.40 16.09
N GLY A 254 16.62 10.16 17.17
CA GLY A 254 17.70 10.29 18.15
C GLY A 254 17.55 9.37 19.36
N ASP A 255 16.44 8.68 19.47
CA ASP A 255 16.02 7.83 20.59
C ASP A 255 15.67 6.42 20.13
#